data_d4cf9b397e60785549e5c4478c1893e5
#
_entry.id   d4cf9b397e60785549e5c4478c1893e5
#
_cell.length_a   1.000
_cell.length_b   1.000
_cell.length_c   1.000
_cell.angle_alpha   90.00
_cell.angle_beta   90.00
_cell.angle_gamma   90.00
#
_symmetry.space_group_name_H-M   'P 1'
#
loop_
_entity.id
_entity.type
_entity.pdbx_description
1 polymer ?
#
loop_
_entity_poly.entity_id
_entity_poly.type
_entity_poly.pdbx_seq_one_letter_code
_entity_poly.pdbx_strand_id
1 'polypeptide(L)'
;MRNILSHVVALLLLIILFMEAGAQQGRVTANFERVKFSSFVNEIENATGYRIFYRPADMDSFFVSLKADGLRIDQVFKSVFENTSFHFYMEGNRIYVTSLISITPGVAPDFFDRQKKPDTDVIVEPGDRTRTRAPKGLIKSDENKLYEIGNRSQLKNKATITGYVRDAKNGEALSGATLYLDSLSFGVTTDQYGYYSLTIPSGQHVVTINSPGMKTTKRQVRLYSDGKLNIDMVEYIPTLQEVVISTERKSNVRGLQMGVDKLTIRNIKQVPVVFGEADLMKVVLTLPGVTSVGEAGAGFNVRGGAADQNLILFNDMSVYNPTHLFGFFSAFNPDVVRSVELYKSVIPEKYGGRLSSVLDVRSREGNSKRLSGTGGIGLLTSKLVLEGPIIKDKTTFIISGRSTYSDWLLKRIPGSAYDNSEAGFSDVDLNLVHTINSRNSLYLNAYWSTDRFRLNSDSLYKYGNQNMNIKWKHIFSNKFYGVITAGADDYKYALSSSAIVTNAYRLSFRISQLNLRSDFAWTLNNKHLLGFGVTGVFY
;
A
#
# COMPACT_ATOMS: atom_id res chain seq x y z
N MET A 1 -13.86 61.64 16.50
CA MET A 1 -14.78 61.21 15.43
C MET A 1 -14.29 61.59 14.03
N ARG A 2 -13.65 62.77 13.82
CA ARG A 2 -13.21 63.22 12.47
C ARG A 2 -12.13 62.39 11.82
N ASN A 3 -11.23 61.75 12.59
CA ASN A 3 -10.14 60.89 12.08
C ASN A 3 -10.55 59.46 11.73
N ILE A 4 -11.62 58.94 12.32
CA ILE A 4 -12.13 57.57 11.99
C ILE A 4 -12.87 57.60 10.64
N LEU A 5 -13.61 58.69 10.35
CA LEU A 5 -14.32 58.84 9.11
C LEU A 5 -13.36 58.94 7.90
N SER A 6 -12.17 59.59 8.05
CA SER A 6 -11.17 59.69 6.99
C SER A 6 -10.53 58.32 6.67
N HIS A 7 -10.34 57.48 7.68
CA HIS A 7 -9.77 56.14 7.48
C HIS A 7 -10.75 55.17 6.87
N VAL A 8 -12.05 55.28 7.17
CA VAL A 8 -13.13 54.49 6.55
C VAL A 8 -13.32 54.89 5.08
N VAL A 9 -13.24 56.20 4.78
CA VAL A 9 -13.34 56.68 3.40
C VAL A 9 -12.11 56.27 2.57
N ALA A 10 -10.92 56.30 3.15
CA ALA A 10 -9.70 55.81 2.49
C ALA A 10 -9.74 54.30 2.24
N LEU A 11 -10.29 53.50 3.18
CA LEU A 11 -10.46 52.06 3.02
C LEU A 11 -11.50 51.73 1.94
N LEU A 12 -12.61 52.47 1.88
CA LEU A 12 -13.63 52.31 0.84
C LEU A 12 -13.10 52.70 -0.56
N LEU A 13 -12.29 53.77 -0.66
CA LEU A 13 -11.61 54.14 -1.90
C LEU A 13 -10.59 53.09 -2.35
N LEU A 14 -9.89 52.46 -1.40
CA LEU A 14 -8.97 51.37 -1.70
C LEU A 14 -9.71 50.12 -2.22
N ILE A 15 -10.88 49.80 -1.66
CA ILE A 15 -11.72 48.68 -2.08
C ILE A 15 -12.30 48.93 -3.51
N ILE A 16 -12.66 50.16 -3.82
CA ILE A 16 -13.19 50.54 -5.16
C ILE A 16 -12.05 50.43 -6.23
N LEU A 17 -10.80 50.78 -5.90
CA LEU A 17 -9.65 50.64 -6.78
C LEU A 17 -9.28 49.15 -7.06
N PHE A 18 -9.61 48.24 -6.16
CA PHE A 18 -9.42 46.77 -6.39
C PHE A 18 -10.56 46.14 -7.20
N MET A 19 -11.74 46.77 -7.33
CA MET A 19 -12.85 46.23 -8.12
C MET A 19 -12.73 46.48 -9.64
N GLU A 20 -11.87 47.38 -10.11
CA GLU A 20 -11.68 47.62 -11.54
C GLU A 20 -10.61 46.76 -12.19
N ALA A 21 -9.80 45.98 -11.43
CA ALA A 21 -8.77 45.12 -11.95
C ALA A 21 -9.28 43.78 -12.55
N GLY A 22 -10.59 43.51 -12.48
CA GLY A 22 -11.17 42.24 -12.95
C GLY A 22 -11.71 42.22 -14.40
N ALA A 23 -11.74 43.36 -15.11
CA ALA A 23 -12.45 43.46 -16.39
C ALA A 23 -11.60 43.37 -17.66
N GLN A 24 -10.28 43.09 -17.55
CA GLN A 24 -9.34 43.04 -18.70
C GLN A 24 -8.75 41.65 -18.99
N GLN A 25 -9.29 40.60 -18.40
CA GLN A 25 -8.85 39.23 -18.66
C GLN A 25 -9.50 38.68 -19.95
N GLY A 26 -8.68 38.36 -20.94
CA GLY A 26 -9.08 37.51 -22.08
C GLY A 26 -9.03 38.14 -23.48
N ARG A 27 -8.37 39.25 -23.68
CA ARG A 27 -8.11 39.75 -25.05
C ARG A 27 -6.68 39.48 -25.49
N VAL A 28 -6.51 38.95 -26.70
CA VAL A 28 -5.23 38.59 -27.30
C VAL A 28 -4.89 39.53 -28.43
N THR A 29 -3.69 40.13 -28.38
CA THR A 29 -3.10 40.89 -29.50
C THR A 29 -1.74 40.25 -29.77
N ALA A 30 -1.68 39.44 -30.83
CA ALA A 30 -0.48 38.72 -31.23
C ALA A 30 -0.55 38.37 -32.75
N ASN A 31 0.59 38.19 -33.37
CA ASN A 31 0.69 37.76 -34.76
C ASN A 31 1.45 36.41 -34.80
N PHE A 32 0.76 35.34 -35.15
CA PHE A 32 1.31 33.99 -35.28
C PHE A 32 1.49 33.67 -36.78
N GLU A 33 2.72 33.43 -37.20
CA GLU A 33 3.05 33.01 -38.56
C GLU A 33 3.64 31.62 -38.57
N ARG A 34 2.82 30.60 -38.85
CA ARG A 34 3.20 29.18 -38.92
C ARG A 34 3.93 28.68 -37.67
N VAL A 35 3.41 28.99 -36.49
CA VAL A 35 3.96 28.61 -35.19
C VAL A 35 3.44 27.24 -34.79
N LYS A 36 4.27 26.38 -34.17
CA LYS A 36 3.80 25.10 -33.60
C LYS A 36 2.73 25.34 -32.57
N PHE A 37 1.72 24.47 -32.52
CA PHE A 37 0.61 24.60 -31.55
C PHE A 37 1.08 24.70 -30.09
N SER A 38 2.11 23.95 -29.69
CA SER A 38 2.69 24.04 -28.34
C SER A 38 3.25 25.41 -27.99
N SER A 39 3.91 26.09 -28.94
CA SER A 39 4.42 27.45 -28.75
C SER A 39 3.30 28.48 -28.72
N PHE A 40 2.28 28.32 -29.54
CA PHE A 40 1.05 29.12 -29.51
C PHE A 40 0.35 29.01 -28.15
N VAL A 41 0.20 27.78 -27.64
CA VAL A 41 -0.41 27.54 -26.31
C VAL A 41 0.35 28.28 -25.21
N ASN A 42 1.68 28.13 -25.15
CA ASN A 42 2.51 28.80 -24.15
C ASN A 42 2.35 30.32 -24.17
N GLU A 43 2.29 30.92 -25.36
CA GLU A 43 2.14 32.37 -25.50
C GLU A 43 0.75 32.84 -25.06
N ILE A 44 -0.32 32.10 -25.42
CA ILE A 44 -1.69 32.39 -24.99
C ILE A 44 -1.85 32.21 -23.48
N GLU A 45 -1.31 31.14 -22.90
CA GLU A 45 -1.38 30.92 -21.44
C GLU A 45 -0.68 32.05 -20.66
N ASN A 46 0.48 32.50 -21.14
CA ASN A 46 1.22 33.60 -20.52
C ASN A 46 0.53 34.95 -20.67
N ALA A 47 -0.09 35.22 -21.83
CA ALA A 47 -0.77 36.49 -22.08
C ALA A 47 -2.14 36.61 -21.40
N THR A 48 -2.84 35.52 -21.20
CA THR A 48 -4.26 35.56 -20.79
C THR A 48 -4.56 34.92 -19.43
N GLY A 49 -3.63 34.09 -18.89
CA GLY A 49 -3.84 33.32 -17.66
C GLY A 49 -4.80 32.12 -17.80
N TYR A 50 -5.31 31.86 -19.00
CA TYR A 50 -6.04 30.61 -19.29
C TYR A 50 -5.09 29.42 -19.28
N ARG A 51 -5.63 28.21 -18.98
CA ARG A 51 -4.89 26.92 -19.07
C ARG A 51 -5.50 26.09 -20.18
N ILE A 52 -4.65 25.62 -21.12
CA ILE A 52 -5.08 24.90 -22.31
C ILE A 52 -4.67 23.44 -22.23
N PHE A 53 -5.67 22.56 -22.25
CA PHE A 53 -5.49 21.11 -22.15
C PHE A 53 -5.74 20.46 -23.51
N TYR A 54 -4.74 19.77 -24.04
CA TYR A 54 -4.80 19.08 -25.32
C TYR A 54 -3.92 17.84 -25.31
N ARG A 55 -4.12 16.94 -26.25
CA ARG A 55 -3.30 15.74 -26.41
C ARG A 55 -2.13 16.07 -27.35
N PRO A 56 -0.86 16.05 -26.88
CA PRO A 56 0.28 16.45 -27.72
C PRO A 56 0.38 15.66 -29.00
N ALA A 57 0.18 14.34 -28.98
CA ALA A 57 0.25 13.49 -30.16
C ALA A 57 -0.71 13.89 -31.30
N ASP A 58 -1.85 14.52 -30.97
CA ASP A 58 -2.83 14.96 -31.96
C ASP A 58 -2.45 16.32 -32.60
N MET A 59 -1.55 17.08 -31.95
CA MET A 59 -1.17 18.45 -32.29
C MET A 59 0.26 18.61 -32.80
N ASP A 60 1.06 17.54 -32.82
CA ASP A 60 2.50 17.61 -33.20
C ASP A 60 2.75 18.15 -34.62
N SER A 61 1.83 17.91 -35.53
CA SER A 61 1.89 18.40 -36.93
C SER A 61 1.04 19.64 -37.21
N PHE A 62 0.37 20.19 -36.17
CA PHE A 62 -0.53 21.34 -36.34
C PHE A 62 0.21 22.66 -36.14
N PHE A 63 0.16 23.53 -37.17
CA PHE A 63 0.75 24.87 -37.15
C PHE A 63 -0.33 25.93 -37.15
N VAL A 64 -0.17 26.94 -36.33
CA VAL A 64 -1.10 28.07 -36.20
C VAL A 64 -0.60 29.26 -36.99
N SER A 65 -1.46 29.84 -37.81
CA SER A 65 -1.24 31.13 -38.46
C SER A 65 -2.49 31.98 -38.18
N LEU A 66 -2.33 33.02 -37.35
CA LEU A 66 -3.42 33.88 -36.92
C LEU A 66 -2.90 35.27 -36.57
N LYS A 67 -3.54 36.30 -37.08
CA LYS A 67 -3.34 37.68 -36.64
C LYS A 67 -4.50 38.06 -35.72
N ALA A 68 -4.24 38.12 -34.43
CA ALA A 68 -5.18 38.54 -33.43
C ALA A 68 -4.91 39.99 -33.04
N ASP A 69 -5.92 40.86 -33.16
CA ASP A 69 -5.86 42.25 -32.73
C ASP A 69 -7.02 42.49 -31.76
N GLY A 70 -6.74 42.42 -30.46
CA GLY A 70 -7.73 42.57 -29.38
C GLY A 70 -8.85 41.52 -29.38
N LEU A 71 -8.64 40.33 -29.96
CA LEU A 71 -9.63 39.27 -30.04
C LEU A 71 -9.86 38.63 -28.69
N ARG A 72 -11.11 38.25 -28.40
CA ARG A 72 -11.45 37.45 -27.24
C ARG A 72 -10.91 36.02 -27.41
N ILE A 73 -10.56 35.37 -26.30
CA ILE A 73 -9.95 34.03 -26.31
C ILE A 73 -10.83 32.98 -27.03
N ASP A 74 -12.15 33.06 -26.90
CA ASP A 74 -13.10 32.18 -27.59
C ASP A 74 -13.05 32.39 -29.12
N GLN A 75 -12.88 33.64 -29.58
CA GLN A 75 -12.74 33.96 -30.99
C GLN A 75 -11.39 33.51 -31.55
N VAL A 76 -10.32 33.61 -30.76
CA VAL A 76 -8.99 33.11 -31.13
C VAL A 76 -9.06 31.59 -31.41
N PHE A 77 -9.62 30.79 -30.49
CA PHE A 77 -9.72 29.35 -30.71
C PHE A 77 -10.71 28.98 -31.82
N LYS A 78 -11.78 29.73 -31.99
CA LYS A 78 -12.71 29.54 -33.11
C LYS A 78 -11.99 29.74 -34.46
N SER A 79 -11.19 30.80 -34.61
CA SER A 79 -10.46 31.08 -35.85
C SER A 79 -9.32 30.09 -36.08
N VAL A 80 -8.63 29.63 -35.02
CA VAL A 80 -7.54 28.63 -35.13
C VAL A 80 -8.06 27.29 -35.60
N PHE A 81 -9.25 26.87 -35.16
CA PHE A 81 -9.83 25.56 -35.46
C PHE A 81 -10.89 25.60 -36.59
N GLU A 82 -11.12 26.76 -37.18
CA GLU A 82 -11.99 26.89 -38.37
C GLU A 82 -11.48 26.00 -39.51
N ASN A 83 -12.35 25.19 -40.06
CA ASN A 83 -12.04 24.21 -41.13
C ASN A 83 -11.04 23.08 -40.70
N THR A 84 -10.95 22.80 -39.43
CA THR A 84 -10.17 21.66 -38.90
C THR A 84 -11.11 20.63 -38.23
N SER A 85 -10.57 19.44 -37.89
CA SER A 85 -11.28 18.41 -37.12
C SER A 85 -11.17 18.60 -35.60
N PHE A 86 -10.59 19.74 -35.18
CA PHE A 86 -10.42 20.02 -33.75
C PHE A 86 -11.59 20.81 -33.20
N HIS A 87 -11.97 20.45 -31.97
CA HIS A 87 -13.03 21.14 -31.22
C HIS A 87 -12.47 21.65 -29.89
N PHE A 88 -13.01 22.75 -29.40
CA PHE A 88 -12.64 23.24 -28.09
C PHE A 88 -13.87 23.49 -27.22
N TYR A 89 -13.67 23.37 -25.91
CA TYR A 89 -14.65 23.68 -24.88
C TYR A 89 -14.00 24.50 -23.78
N MET A 90 -14.70 25.53 -23.31
CA MET A 90 -14.20 26.45 -22.28
C MET A 90 -15.01 26.31 -21.00
N GLU A 91 -14.34 26.13 -19.86
CA GLU A 91 -14.93 26.10 -18.53
C GLU A 91 -14.11 26.94 -17.55
N GLY A 92 -14.66 28.07 -17.12
CA GLY A 92 -13.92 29.05 -16.32
C GLY A 92 -12.68 29.57 -17.05
N ASN A 93 -11.49 29.38 -16.47
CA ASN A 93 -10.22 29.74 -17.11
C ASN A 93 -9.50 28.55 -17.77
N ARG A 94 -10.21 27.46 -18.10
CA ARG A 94 -9.69 26.25 -18.73
C ARG A 94 -10.26 26.08 -20.12
N ILE A 95 -9.39 25.68 -21.05
CA ILE A 95 -9.75 25.39 -22.43
C ILE A 95 -9.33 23.96 -22.75
N TYR A 96 -10.28 23.13 -23.13
CA TYR A 96 -10.05 21.74 -23.51
C TYR A 96 -10.14 21.61 -25.03
N VAL A 97 -9.09 21.04 -25.65
CA VAL A 97 -9.04 20.83 -27.10
C VAL A 97 -9.06 19.34 -27.40
N THR A 98 -9.97 18.92 -28.28
CA THR A 98 -10.17 17.52 -28.66
C THR A 98 -10.15 17.36 -30.17
N SER A 99 -9.70 16.19 -30.66
CA SER A 99 -9.79 15.78 -32.06
C SER A 99 -11.04 14.93 -32.28
N LEU A 100 -11.79 15.17 -33.35
CA LEU A 100 -12.94 14.36 -33.81
C LEU A 100 -14.18 14.31 -32.88
N ILE A 101 -14.10 14.73 -31.64
CA ILE A 101 -15.21 14.64 -30.65
C ILE A 101 -15.48 16.03 -30.07
N SER A 102 -16.71 16.52 -30.18
CA SER A 102 -17.15 17.75 -29.52
C SER A 102 -17.53 17.46 -28.06
N ILE A 103 -17.01 18.28 -27.13
CA ILE A 103 -17.37 18.23 -25.73
C ILE A 103 -18.69 18.96 -25.55
N THR A 104 -19.77 18.23 -25.22
CA THR A 104 -21.07 18.80 -24.84
C THR A 104 -21.19 18.81 -23.32
N PRO A 105 -21.29 19.97 -22.66
CA PRO A 105 -21.54 20.05 -21.23
C PRO A 105 -22.99 19.70 -20.95
N GLY A 106 -23.20 18.59 -20.29
CA GLY A 106 -24.53 18.13 -19.88
C GLY A 106 -24.91 16.79 -20.50
N VAL A 107 -25.65 16.03 -19.74
CA VAL A 107 -26.24 14.75 -20.17
C VAL A 107 -27.52 15.09 -20.91
N ALA A 108 -27.76 14.45 -22.07
CA ALA A 108 -29.02 14.64 -22.79
C ALA A 108 -30.23 14.38 -21.85
N PRO A 109 -31.33 15.16 -21.97
CA PRO A 109 -32.47 15.05 -21.04
C PRO A 109 -33.06 13.64 -20.94
N ASP A 110 -32.85 12.80 -21.95
CA ASP A 110 -33.36 11.44 -22.08
C ASP A 110 -32.30 10.36 -21.75
N PHE A 111 -31.11 10.76 -21.30
CA PHE A 111 -30.00 9.82 -21.01
C PHE A 111 -30.39 8.78 -19.95
N PHE A 112 -31.12 9.16 -18.94
CA PHE A 112 -31.59 8.26 -17.88
C PHE A 112 -32.83 7.45 -18.28
N ASP A 113 -33.60 7.88 -19.28
CA ASP A 113 -34.81 7.21 -19.75
C ASP A 113 -34.53 6.12 -20.79
N ARG A 114 -33.40 6.19 -21.48
CA ARG A 114 -32.96 5.18 -22.46
C ARG A 114 -32.65 3.80 -21.87
N GLN A 115 -32.51 3.69 -20.54
CA GLN A 115 -32.28 2.40 -19.87
C GLN A 115 -33.54 1.56 -19.65
N LYS A 116 -34.75 2.02 -20.09
CA LYS A 116 -36.02 1.33 -19.83
C LYS A 116 -36.72 0.68 -21.03
N LYS A 117 -36.12 0.68 -22.23
CA LYS A 117 -36.72 -0.04 -23.36
C LYS A 117 -35.88 -1.24 -23.76
N PRO A 118 -36.47 -2.44 -23.82
CA PRO A 118 -35.79 -3.58 -24.43
C PRO A 118 -35.66 -3.34 -25.95
N ASP A 119 -34.48 -3.58 -26.48
CA ASP A 119 -34.20 -3.52 -27.91
C ASP A 119 -35.10 -4.49 -28.68
N THR A 120 -35.93 -3.93 -29.54
CA THR A 120 -36.66 -4.67 -30.58
C THR A 120 -35.69 -4.88 -31.75
N ASP A 121 -35.61 -6.10 -32.18
CA ASP A 121 -34.88 -6.69 -33.30
C ASP A 121 -34.54 -5.75 -34.45
N VAL A 122 -33.23 -5.56 -34.68
CA VAL A 122 -32.71 -5.07 -35.96
C VAL A 122 -32.44 -6.30 -36.83
N ILE A 123 -33.29 -6.49 -37.82
CA ILE A 123 -33.10 -7.45 -38.90
C ILE A 123 -31.92 -6.98 -39.74
N VAL A 124 -30.79 -7.69 -39.70
CA VAL A 124 -29.64 -7.51 -40.59
C VAL A 124 -29.79 -8.48 -41.76
N GLU A 125 -29.95 -7.93 -42.94
CA GLU A 125 -29.91 -8.71 -44.21
C GLU A 125 -28.52 -9.32 -44.43
N PRO A 126 -28.44 -10.52 -45.06
CA PRO A 126 -27.18 -11.22 -45.27
C PRO A 126 -26.50 -10.76 -46.56
N GLY A 127 -25.47 -9.93 -46.43
CA GLY A 127 -24.62 -9.49 -47.55
C GLY A 127 -23.15 -9.62 -47.19
N ASP A 128 -22.51 -10.51 -47.91
CA ASP A 128 -21.10 -10.63 -48.28
C ASP A 128 -20.06 -11.08 -47.24
N ARG A 129 -19.64 -12.33 -47.47
CA ARG A 129 -18.57 -13.00 -46.73
C ARG A 129 -17.21 -12.67 -47.36
N THR A 130 -16.57 -11.63 -46.92
CA THR A 130 -15.11 -11.51 -47.02
C THR A 130 -14.49 -11.90 -45.68
N ARG A 131 -13.91 -13.09 -45.65
CA ARG A 131 -13.11 -13.62 -44.54
C ARG A 131 -11.89 -12.74 -44.33
N THR A 132 -11.97 -11.71 -43.50
CA THR A 132 -10.80 -11.10 -42.90
C THR A 132 -10.36 -11.95 -41.72
N ARG A 133 -9.23 -12.60 -41.91
CA ARG A 133 -8.52 -13.41 -40.90
C ARG A 133 -8.26 -12.52 -39.68
N ALA A 134 -8.97 -12.77 -38.58
CA ALA A 134 -8.74 -12.08 -37.32
C ALA A 134 -7.26 -12.18 -36.89
N PRO A 135 -6.63 -11.12 -36.42
CA PRO A 135 -5.26 -11.19 -35.92
C PRO A 135 -5.20 -12.19 -34.76
N LYS A 136 -4.34 -13.20 -34.90
CA LYS A 136 -3.95 -14.07 -33.79
C LYS A 136 -3.31 -13.21 -32.72
N GLY A 137 -3.96 -13.10 -31.53
CA GLY A 137 -3.30 -12.53 -30.37
C GLY A 137 -4.08 -11.48 -29.58
N LEU A 138 -5.42 -11.50 -29.56
CA LEU A 138 -6.13 -10.85 -28.46
C LEU A 138 -5.93 -11.74 -27.22
N ILE A 139 -4.96 -11.36 -26.37
CA ILE A 139 -4.88 -11.82 -25.00
C ILE A 139 -6.23 -11.45 -24.37
N LYS A 140 -7.08 -12.46 -24.09
CA LYS A 140 -8.30 -12.26 -23.32
C LYS A 140 -7.86 -11.74 -21.96
N SER A 141 -7.91 -10.44 -21.75
CA SER A 141 -7.64 -9.88 -20.43
C SER A 141 -8.67 -10.47 -19.48
N ASP A 142 -8.26 -10.83 -18.27
CA ASP A 142 -9.17 -11.36 -17.24
C ASP A 142 -10.34 -10.42 -16.95
N GLU A 143 -10.24 -9.16 -17.31
CA GLU A 143 -11.28 -8.13 -17.18
C GLU A 143 -12.45 -8.34 -18.16
N ASN A 144 -12.19 -8.95 -19.34
CA ASN A 144 -13.20 -9.23 -20.36
C ASN A 144 -13.81 -10.63 -20.23
N LYS A 145 -13.35 -11.42 -19.24
CA LYS A 145 -13.84 -12.76 -18.98
C LYS A 145 -15.04 -12.71 -18.05
N LEU A 146 -16.14 -13.37 -18.43
CA LEU A 146 -17.28 -13.59 -17.53
C LEU A 146 -17.01 -14.82 -16.65
N TYR A 147 -16.99 -14.62 -15.33
CA TYR A 147 -16.83 -15.66 -14.33
C TYR A 147 -18.21 -16.11 -13.85
N GLU A 148 -18.61 -17.30 -14.18
CA GLU A 148 -19.85 -17.90 -13.66
C GLU A 148 -19.55 -18.59 -12.33
N ILE A 149 -20.28 -18.19 -11.28
CA ILE A 149 -20.02 -18.63 -9.91
C ILE A 149 -21.26 -19.27 -9.32
N GLY A 150 -21.07 -20.44 -8.70
CA GLY A 150 -22.14 -21.23 -8.09
C GLY A 150 -22.85 -22.17 -9.06
N ASN A 151 -23.90 -22.84 -8.56
CA ASN A 151 -24.67 -23.79 -9.31
C ASN A 151 -25.93 -23.13 -9.89
N ARG A 152 -26.14 -23.23 -11.20
CA ARG A 152 -27.31 -22.68 -11.92
C ARG A 152 -28.63 -23.25 -11.44
N SER A 153 -28.64 -24.50 -10.94
CA SER A 153 -29.85 -25.17 -10.44
C SER A 153 -30.23 -24.75 -9.00
N GLN A 154 -29.35 -24.03 -8.30
CA GLN A 154 -29.54 -23.58 -6.91
C GLN A 154 -29.51 -22.05 -6.82
N LEU A 155 -30.41 -21.39 -7.52
CA LEU A 155 -30.53 -19.95 -7.50
C LEU A 155 -30.88 -19.46 -6.08
N LYS A 156 -30.09 -18.54 -5.57
CA LYS A 156 -30.32 -17.83 -4.31
C LYS A 156 -30.58 -16.36 -4.58
N ASN A 157 -31.44 -15.71 -3.80
CA ASN A 157 -31.63 -14.25 -3.91
C ASN A 157 -30.36 -13.44 -3.60
N LYS A 158 -29.54 -13.96 -2.67
CA LYS A 158 -28.19 -13.44 -2.33
C LYS A 158 -27.24 -14.63 -2.20
N ALA A 159 -26.04 -14.46 -2.71
CA ALA A 159 -25.00 -15.48 -2.62
C ALA A 159 -23.65 -14.86 -2.23
N THR A 160 -22.75 -15.69 -1.72
CA THR A 160 -21.47 -15.27 -1.20
C THR A 160 -20.35 -15.74 -2.12
N ILE A 161 -19.55 -14.78 -2.58
CA ILE A 161 -18.29 -15.03 -3.30
C ILE A 161 -17.16 -14.98 -2.28
N THR A 162 -16.34 -16.01 -2.24
CA THR A 162 -15.15 -16.06 -1.40
C THR A 162 -13.91 -16.35 -2.24
N GLY A 163 -12.74 -15.98 -1.73
CA GLY A 163 -11.49 -16.27 -2.42
C GLY A 163 -10.32 -15.54 -1.82
N TYR A 164 -9.23 -15.61 -2.54
CA TYR A 164 -7.99 -14.93 -2.18
C TYR A 164 -7.62 -13.90 -3.23
N VAL A 165 -7.10 -12.75 -2.80
CA VAL A 165 -6.45 -11.76 -3.66
C VAL A 165 -4.95 -11.93 -3.49
N ARG A 166 -4.24 -12.13 -4.59
CA ARG A 166 -2.81 -12.44 -4.61
C ARG A 166 -2.07 -11.59 -5.64
N ASP A 167 -0.77 -11.43 -5.44
CA ASP A 167 0.13 -10.87 -6.44
C ASP A 167 0.39 -11.93 -7.54
N ALA A 168 0.13 -11.58 -8.80
CA ALA A 168 0.34 -12.44 -9.96
C ALA A 168 1.80 -12.86 -10.13
N LYS A 169 2.77 -12.04 -9.70
CA LYS A 169 4.21 -12.23 -9.91
C LYS A 169 4.80 -13.30 -9.01
N ASN A 170 4.42 -13.29 -7.74
CA ASN A 170 5.00 -14.16 -6.71
C ASN A 170 3.96 -15.05 -6.01
N GLY A 171 2.65 -14.79 -6.19
CA GLY A 171 1.55 -15.51 -5.57
C GLY A 171 1.30 -15.14 -4.10
N GLU A 172 1.97 -14.13 -3.56
CA GLU A 172 1.78 -13.67 -2.19
C GLU A 172 0.38 -13.09 -1.95
N ALA A 173 -0.15 -13.31 -0.76
CA ALA A 173 -1.44 -12.80 -0.35
C ALA A 173 -1.43 -11.26 -0.22
N LEU A 174 -2.44 -10.59 -0.79
CA LEU A 174 -2.61 -9.14 -0.70
C LEU A 174 -3.60 -8.82 0.44
N SER A 175 -3.05 -8.41 1.58
CA SER A 175 -3.83 -7.93 2.73
C SER A 175 -4.32 -6.50 2.49
N GLY A 176 -5.55 -6.20 2.92
CA GLY A 176 -6.12 -4.86 2.79
C GLY A 176 -6.55 -4.49 1.37
N ALA A 177 -6.57 -5.43 0.42
CA ALA A 177 -7.15 -5.20 -0.88
C ALA A 177 -8.67 -5.01 -0.76
N THR A 178 -9.23 -4.00 -1.43
CA THR A 178 -10.66 -3.70 -1.41
C THR A 178 -11.33 -4.25 -2.65
N LEU A 179 -12.45 -4.95 -2.44
CA LEU A 179 -13.34 -5.41 -3.50
C LEU A 179 -14.65 -4.66 -3.36
N TYR A 180 -15.07 -3.93 -4.38
CA TYR A 180 -16.31 -3.16 -4.33
C TYR A 180 -17.09 -3.27 -5.63
N LEU A 181 -18.40 -3.05 -5.51
CA LEU A 181 -19.31 -2.96 -6.62
C LEU A 181 -19.72 -1.50 -6.81
N ASP A 182 -19.42 -0.93 -7.96
CA ASP A 182 -19.76 0.46 -8.27
C ASP A 182 -21.28 0.68 -8.19
N SER A 183 -22.07 -0.31 -8.60
CA SER A 183 -23.55 -0.26 -8.64
C SER A 183 -24.23 -0.26 -7.26
N LEU A 184 -23.56 -0.75 -6.21
CA LEU A 184 -24.16 -0.93 -4.88
C LEU A 184 -23.51 -0.06 -3.79
N SER A 185 -22.50 0.74 -4.13
CA SER A 185 -21.68 1.54 -3.18
C SER A 185 -21.20 0.74 -1.97
N PHE A 186 -20.93 -0.55 -2.18
CA PHE A 186 -20.64 -1.51 -1.15
C PHE A 186 -19.35 -2.31 -1.50
N GLY A 187 -18.55 -2.62 -0.49
CA GLY A 187 -17.32 -3.37 -0.66
C GLY A 187 -16.86 -4.09 0.59
N VAL A 188 -15.92 -5.00 0.43
CA VAL A 188 -15.23 -5.74 1.50
C VAL A 188 -13.73 -5.57 1.33
N THR A 189 -12.98 -5.80 2.41
CA THR A 189 -11.52 -5.75 2.41
C THR A 189 -10.95 -7.13 2.72
N THR A 190 -9.86 -7.51 2.08
CA THR A 190 -9.18 -8.77 2.37
C THR A 190 -8.52 -8.74 3.75
N ASP A 191 -8.56 -9.88 4.43
CA ASP A 191 -7.87 -10.11 5.70
C ASP A 191 -6.33 -10.16 5.54
N GLN A 192 -5.62 -10.40 6.63
CA GLN A 192 -4.17 -10.55 6.65
C GLN A 192 -3.63 -11.69 5.77
N TYR A 193 -4.47 -12.65 5.39
CA TYR A 193 -4.15 -13.78 4.52
C TYR A 193 -4.60 -13.56 3.07
N GLY A 194 -5.07 -12.34 2.74
CA GLY A 194 -5.64 -12.02 1.43
C GLY A 194 -7.02 -12.64 1.17
N TYR A 195 -7.67 -13.23 2.19
CA TYR A 195 -8.98 -13.85 2.05
C TYR A 195 -10.10 -12.81 2.13
N TYR A 196 -11.15 -12.98 1.34
CA TYR A 196 -12.35 -12.14 1.36
C TYR A 196 -13.63 -12.96 1.31
N SER A 197 -14.71 -12.39 1.82
CA SER A 197 -16.07 -12.94 1.75
C SER A 197 -17.03 -11.80 1.39
N LEU A 198 -17.61 -11.85 0.19
CA LEU A 198 -18.47 -10.82 -0.39
C LEU A 198 -19.85 -11.42 -0.65
N THR A 199 -20.88 -10.95 0.06
CA THR A 199 -22.26 -11.39 -0.14
C THR A 199 -23.04 -10.34 -0.94
N ILE A 200 -23.52 -10.70 -2.14
CA ILE A 200 -24.22 -9.80 -3.05
C ILE A 200 -25.49 -10.46 -3.61
N PRO A 201 -26.45 -9.68 -4.14
CA PRO A 201 -27.56 -10.26 -4.89
C PRO A 201 -27.06 -11.16 -6.01
N SER A 202 -27.80 -12.21 -6.32
CA SER A 202 -27.49 -13.03 -7.50
C SER A 202 -27.74 -12.24 -8.78
N GLY A 203 -27.02 -12.58 -9.84
CA GLY A 203 -27.08 -11.86 -11.12
C GLY A 203 -25.71 -11.50 -11.65
N GLN A 204 -25.68 -10.57 -12.61
CA GLN A 204 -24.45 -10.13 -13.24
C GLN A 204 -23.94 -8.85 -12.55
N HIS A 205 -22.66 -8.85 -12.17
CA HIS A 205 -22.00 -7.76 -11.46
C HIS A 205 -20.61 -7.52 -12.02
N VAL A 206 -20.14 -6.28 -11.88
CA VAL A 206 -18.73 -5.92 -12.10
C VAL A 206 -18.12 -5.65 -10.73
N VAL A 207 -17.18 -6.48 -10.33
CA VAL A 207 -16.43 -6.32 -9.09
C VAL A 207 -15.13 -5.60 -9.44
N THR A 208 -14.90 -4.47 -8.83
CA THR A 208 -13.65 -3.68 -8.95
C THR A 208 -12.77 -3.99 -7.75
N ILE A 209 -11.50 -4.31 -8.03
CA ILE A 209 -10.51 -4.70 -7.02
C ILE A 209 -9.39 -3.67 -7.02
N ASN A 210 -9.08 -3.14 -5.85
CA ASN A 210 -8.01 -2.17 -5.64
C ASN A 210 -7.13 -2.57 -4.45
N SER A 211 -5.82 -2.41 -4.61
CA SER A 211 -4.84 -2.62 -3.56
C SER A 211 -3.69 -1.62 -3.73
N PRO A 212 -3.14 -1.05 -2.65
CA PRO A 212 -2.01 -0.12 -2.74
C PRO A 212 -0.83 -0.75 -3.49
N GLY A 213 -0.29 -0.03 -4.47
CA GLY A 213 0.83 -0.49 -5.29
C GLY A 213 0.48 -1.49 -6.39
N MET A 214 -0.79 -1.89 -6.52
CA MET A 214 -1.27 -2.79 -7.56
C MET A 214 -2.13 -2.05 -8.59
N LYS A 215 -2.13 -2.53 -9.83
CA LYS A 215 -3.02 -2.04 -10.87
C LYS A 215 -4.46 -2.42 -10.52
N THR A 216 -5.34 -1.42 -10.42
CA THR A 216 -6.77 -1.65 -10.25
C THR A 216 -7.29 -2.56 -11.36
N THR A 217 -8.04 -3.58 -11.02
CA THR A 217 -8.57 -4.56 -11.98
C THR A 217 -10.05 -4.81 -11.75
N LYS A 218 -10.75 -5.27 -12.78
CA LYS A 218 -12.18 -5.57 -12.73
C LYS A 218 -12.44 -7.03 -13.09
N ARG A 219 -13.51 -7.60 -12.51
CA ARG A 219 -13.99 -8.95 -12.87
C ARG A 219 -15.48 -8.90 -13.14
N GLN A 220 -15.88 -9.38 -14.31
CA GLN A 220 -17.29 -9.57 -14.64
C GLN A 220 -17.75 -10.91 -14.06
N VAL A 221 -18.71 -10.88 -13.16
CA VAL A 221 -19.16 -12.05 -12.41
C VAL A 221 -20.65 -12.26 -12.66
N ARG A 222 -21.05 -13.49 -13.01
CA ARG A 222 -22.43 -13.93 -12.97
C ARG A 222 -22.61 -14.91 -11.83
N LEU A 223 -23.30 -14.46 -10.79
CA LEU A 223 -23.48 -15.18 -9.54
C LEU A 223 -24.83 -15.88 -9.48
N TYR A 224 -24.83 -17.20 -9.32
CA TYR A 224 -26.02 -18.06 -9.17
C TYR A 224 -26.21 -18.48 -7.71
N SER A 225 -25.18 -18.97 -7.07
CA SER A 225 -25.15 -19.42 -5.68
C SER A 225 -23.75 -19.21 -5.09
N ASP A 226 -23.53 -19.60 -3.83
CA ASP A 226 -22.24 -19.44 -3.17
C ASP A 226 -21.12 -20.12 -3.96
N GLY A 227 -19.98 -19.46 -4.06
CA GLY A 227 -18.83 -20.01 -4.78
C GLY A 227 -17.52 -19.28 -4.53
N LYS A 228 -16.49 -19.66 -5.28
CA LYS A 228 -15.11 -19.16 -5.09
C LYS A 228 -14.62 -18.42 -6.32
N LEU A 229 -13.90 -17.31 -6.08
CA LEU A 229 -13.17 -16.56 -7.09
C LEU A 229 -11.83 -16.09 -6.50
N ASN A 230 -10.73 -16.66 -6.97
CA ASN A 230 -9.40 -16.14 -6.67
C ASN A 230 -9.02 -15.07 -7.69
N ILE A 231 -8.32 -14.04 -7.24
CA ILE A 231 -7.99 -12.86 -8.03
C ILE A 231 -6.49 -12.62 -7.93
N ASP A 232 -5.82 -12.63 -9.09
CA ASP A 232 -4.43 -12.25 -9.19
C ASP A 232 -4.35 -10.80 -9.68
N MET A 233 -3.57 -9.97 -8.98
CA MET A 233 -3.32 -8.57 -9.30
C MET A 233 -1.89 -8.36 -9.78
N VAL A 234 -1.70 -7.44 -10.70
CA VAL A 234 -0.39 -7.08 -11.25
C VAL A 234 0.10 -5.81 -10.58
N GLU A 235 1.40 -5.73 -10.29
CA GLU A 235 2.02 -4.54 -9.73
C GLU A 235 1.83 -3.32 -10.66
N TYR A 236 1.45 -2.19 -10.07
CA TYR A 236 1.38 -0.93 -10.80
C TYR A 236 2.77 -0.31 -10.91
N ILE A 237 3.31 -0.26 -12.12
CA ILE A 237 4.54 0.44 -12.41
C ILE A 237 4.14 1.77 -13.07
N PRO A 238 4.27 2.92 -12.36
CA PRO A 238 3.95 4.21 -12.95
C PRO A 238 4.93 4.46 -14.11
N THR A 239 4.40 4.59 -15.31
CA THR A 239 5.14 5.19 -16.43
C THR A 239 5.17 6.71 -16.21
N LEU A 240 6.25 7.38 -16.58
CA LEU A 240 6.54 8.80 -16.29
C LEU A 240 5.48 9.83 -16.79
N GLN A 241 4.34 9.39 -17.29
CA GLN A 241 3.30 10.25 -17.88
C GLN A 241 2.02 10.41 -17.04
N GLU A 242 1.92 9.79 -15.86
CA GLU A 242 0.67 9.86 -15.10
C GLU A 242 0.90 10.20 -13.62
N VAL A 243 0.70 11.49 -13.30
CA VAL A 243 0.56 11.94 -11.89
C VAL A 243 -0.86 11.62 -11.44
N VAL A 244 -1.09 10.41 -10.97
CA VAL A 244 -2.37 10.04 -10.34
C VAL A 244 -2.31 10.31 -8.84
N ILE A 245 -2.68 11.53 -8.46
CA ILE A 245 -2.90 11.91 -7.05
C ILE A 245 -4.36 11.58 -6.70
N SER A 246 -4.70 10.35 -6.33
CA SER A 246 -6.06 10.16 -5.83
C SER A 246 -6.38 8.90 -5.00
N THR A 247 -5.51 7.91 -4.91
CA THR A 247 -5.95 6.60 -4.41
C THR A 247 -5.76 6.39 -2.91
N GLU A 248 -4.75 7.00 -2.30
CA GLU A 248 -4.49 6.81 -0.86
C GLU A 248 -5.53 7.46 0.06
N ARG A 249 -6.09 8.60 -0.33
CA ARG A 249 -7.14 9.29 0.46
C ARG A 249 -8.44 8.48 0.58
N LYS A 250 -8.80 7.70 -0.44
CA LYS A 250 -10.06 6.92 -0.43
C LYS A 250 -9.96 5.64 0.39
N SER A 251 -8.80 5.01 0.50
CA SER A 251 -8.60 3.80 1.29
C SER A 251 -8.64 4.09 2.80
N ASN A 252 -8.04 5.22 3.23
CA ASN A 252 -8.02 5.62 4.64
C ASN A 252 -9.39 6.09 5.17
N VAL A 253 -10.25 6.63 4.31
CA VAL A 253 -11.60 7.09 4.70
C VAL A 253 -12.60 5.93 4.82
N ARG A 254 -12.35 4.79 4.15
CA ARG A 254 -13.23 3.60 4.18
C ARG A 254 -12.72 2.47 5.07
N GLY A 255 -11.53 2.61 5.68
CA GLY A 255 -11.01 1.65 6.65
C GLY A 255 -11.82 1.70 7.94
N LEU A 256 -12.35 0.54 8.38
CA LEU A 256 -13.10 0.39 9.63
C LEU A 256 -12.25 0.62 10.89
N GLN A 257 -10.92 0.69 10.76
CA GLN A 257 -9.99 0.84 11.89
C GLN A 257 -9.43 2.26 11.93
N MET A 258 -9.83 3.02 12.94
CA MET A 258 -9.25 4.33 13.25
C MET A 258 -8.00 4.16 14.14
N GLY A 259 -7.02 5.07 14.00
CA GLY A 259 -5.84 5.10 14.88
C GLY A 259 -4.76 4.06 14.59
N VAL A 260 -4.78 3.44 13.40
CA VAL A 260 -3.73 2.55 12.92
C VAL A 260 -2.92 3.20 11.81
N ASP A 261 -1.60 3.19 11.93
CA ASP A 261 -0.69 3.55 10.84
C ASP A 261 -0.22 2.27 10.14
N LYS A 262 -0.44 2.21 8.83
CA LYS A 262 -0.02 1.09 7.98
C LYS A 262 1.18 1.51 7.15
N LEU A 263 2.30 0.80 7.31
CA LEU A 263 3.51 1.01 6.55
C LEU A 263 3.72 -0.16 5.59
N THR A 264 3.92 0.16 4.33
CA THR A 264 4.31 -0.81 3.32
C THR A 264 5.84 -0.89 3.23
N ILE A 265 6.36 -2.01 2.76
CA ILE A 265 7.80 -2.16 2.54
C ILE A 265 8.37 -1.10 1.58
N ARG A 266 7.57 -0.62 0.63
CA ARG A 266 7.94 0.46 -0.28
C ARG A 266 8.24 1.74 0.50
N ASN A 267 7.36 2.13 1.43
CA ASN A 267 7.55 3.33 2.27
C ASN A 267 8.79 3.17 3.15
N ILE A 268 9.02 1.97 3.70
CA ILE A 268 10.19 1.69 4.55
C ILE A 268 11.50 1.82 3.75
N LYS A 269 11.54 1.32 2.52
CA LYS A 269 12.73 1.40 1.65
C LYS A 269 12.99 2.79 1.06
N GLN A 270 12.04 3.72 1.13
CA GLN A 270 12.21 5.10 0.65
C GLN A 270 12.85 6.04 1.68
N VAL A 271 12.85 5.66 2.96
CA VAL A 271 13.49 6.47 4.01
C VAL A 271 15.01 6.36 3.88
N PRO A 272 15.74 7.49 3.94
CA PRO A 272 17.19 7.48 3.89
C PRO A 272 17.81 6.60 4.96
N VAL A 273 18.83 5.84 4.59
CA VAL A 273 19.48 4.83 5.44
C VAL A 273 20.89 5.28 5.84
N VAL A 274 21.27 5.04 7.08
CA VAL A 274 22.59 5.44 7.60
C VAL A 274 23.64 4.38 7.28
N PHE A 275 23.36 3.10 7.46
CA PHE A 275 24.34 2.03 7.28
C PHE A 275 24.07 1.14 6.05
N GLY A 276 23.39 1.72 5.02
CA GLY A 276 23.12 1.01 3.76
C GLY A 276 21.98 0.00 3.84
N GLU A 277 21.26 -0.09 4.97
CA GLU A 277 20.12 -0.98 5.14
C GLU A 277 18.89 -0.19 5.61
N ALA A 278 17.74 -0.42 4.96
CA ALA A 278 16.47 0.19 5.36
C ALA A 278 16.09 -0.30 6.77
N ASP A 279 15.69 0.62 7.64
CA ASP A 279 15.43 0.34 9.04
C ASP A 279 13.96 0.61 9.38
N LEU A 280 13.22 -0.47 9.69
CA LEU A 280 11.81 -0.41 10.03
C LEU A 280 11.57 0.41 11.29
N MET A 281 12.40 0.25 12.33
CA MET A 281 12.22 0.95 13.60
C MET A 281 12.44 2.46 13.43
N LYS A 282 13.39 2.88 12.60
CA LYS A 282 13.59 4.30 12.28
C LYS A 282 12.40 4.90 11.53
N VAL A 283 11.76 4.14 10.64
CA VAL A 283 10.53 4.59 9.97
C VAL A 283 9.39 4.73 10.98
N VAL A 284 9.23 3.79 11.90
CA VAL A 284 8.24 3.87 12.99
C VAL A 284 8.44 5.14 13.84
N LEU A 285 9.69 5.54 14.12
CA LEU A 285 10.00 6.77 14.84
C LEU A 285 9.62 8.06 14.11
N THR A 286 9.39 8.02 12.79
CA THR A 286 8.90 9.20 12.04
C THR A 286 7.40 9.42 12.14
N LEU A 287 6.66 8.45 12.71
CA LEU A 287 5.21 8.53 12.81
C LEU A 287 4.76 9.52 13.89
N PRO A 288 3.68 10.27 13.67
CA PRO A 288 3.17 11.22 14.65
C PRO A 288 2.86 10.56 16.01
N GLY A 289 3.35 11.15 17.09
CA GLY A 289 3.14 10.66 18.45
C GLY A 289 4.01 9.46 18.84
N VAL A 290 5.05 9.16 18.07
CA VAL A 290 6.09 8.19 18.39
C VAL A 290 7.39 8.94 18.65
N THR A 291 8.09 8.60 19.72
CA THR A 291 9.37 9.23 20.10
C THR A 291 10.40 8.16 20.45
N SER A 292 11.67 8.48 20.26
CA SER A 292 12.78 7.62 20.69
C SER A 292 12.88 7.58 22.21
N VAL A 293 13.39 6.47 22.76
CA VAL A 293 13.71 6.31 24.19
C VAL A 293 14.99 7.08 24.58
N GLY A 294 15.75 7.55 23.60
CA GLY A 294 17.04 8.23 23.75
C GLY A 294 17.94 7.94 22.56
N GLU A 295 19.15 8.51 22.56
CA GLU A 295 20.08 8.40 21.41
C GLU A 295 20.58 6.98 21.15
N ALA A 296 20.65 6.13 22.19
CA ALA A 296 21.07 4.73 22.10
C ALA A 296 20.05 3.79 22.75
N GLY A 297 18.76 4.16 22.74
CA GLY A 297 17.69 3.39 23.35
C GLY A 297 17.10 2.36 22.38
N ALA A 298 17.02 1.11 22.83
CA ALA A 298 16.29 0.08 22.11
C ALA A 298 14.78 0.25 22.36
N GLY A 299 14.02 0.64 21.33
CA GLY A 299 12.57 0.78 21.42
C GLY A 299 12.04 2.17 21.09
N PHE A 300 10.78 2.39 21.41
CA PHE A 300 10.07 3.64 21.14
C PHE A 300 8.98 3.87 22.18
N ASN A 301 8.63 5.13 22.38
CA ASN A 301 7.54 5.58 23.23
C ASN A 301 6.38 6.05 22.36
N VAL A 302 5.15 5.68 22.71
CA VAL A 302 3.95 6.11 21.98
C VAL A 302 3.06 6.92 22.91
N ARG A 303 2.77 8.17 22.52
CA ARG A 303 1.87 9.09 23.25
C ARG A 303 2.17 9.20 24.76
N GLY A 304 3.46 9.25 25.10
CA GLY A 304 3.91 9.35 26.48
C GLY A 304 3.98 8.02 27.25
N GLY A 305 3.59 6.90 26.64
CA GLY A 305 3.79 5.56 27.22
C GLY A 305 5.26 5.14 27.16
N ALA A 306 5.71 4.34 28.13
CA ALA A 306 7.08 3.83 28.19
C ALA A 306 7.31 2.69 27.16
N ALA A 307 8.58 2.43 26.82
CA ALA A 307 8.95 1.44 25.80
C ALA A 307 8.46 0.02 26.12
N ASP A 308 8.45 -0.37 27.38
CA ASP A 308 7.97 -1.67 27.87
C ASP A 308 6.43 -1.82 27.82
N GLN A 309 5.71 -0.71 27.62
CA GLN A 309 4.26 -0.69 27.46
C GLN A 309 3.80 -0.93 26.02
N ASN A 310 4.71 -1.11 25.08
CA ASN A 310 4.41 -1.45 23.71
C ASN A 310 4.48 -2.97 23.49
N LEU A 311 3.48 -3.53 22.81
CA LEU A 311 3.51 -4.92 22.34
C LEU A 311 4.11 -4.94 20.94
N ILE A 312 5.23 -5.63 20.79
CA ILE A 312 5.90 -5.77 19.51
C ILE A 312 5.80 -7.21 19.06
N LEU A 313 5.16 -7.42 17.92
CA LEU A 313 4.88 -8.74 17.36
C LEU A 313 5.55 -8.91 16.02
N PHE A 314 6.17 -10.08 15.81
CA PHE A 314 6.61 -10.55 14.52
C PHE A 314 5.90 -11.87 14.18
N ASN A 315 4.99 -11.85 13.20
CA ASN A 315 4.13 -12.99 12.89
C ASN A 315 3.37 -13.55 14.09
N ASP A 316 2.86 -12.70 14.98
CA ASP A 316 2.19 -13.02 16.26
C ASP A 316 3.13 -13.59 17.36
N MET A 317 4.46 -13.60 17.17
CA MET A 317 5.48 -13.90 18.19
C MET A 317 5.92 -12.61 18.87
N SER A 318 6.09 -12.64 20.21
CA SER A 318 6.54 -11.47 20.97
C SER A 318 8.03 -11.24 20.83
N VAL A 319 8.42 -10.04 20.37
CA VAL A 319 9.81 -9.61 20.27
C VAL A 319 10.11 -8.59 21.35
N TYR A 320 10.91 -8.99 22.36
CA TYR A 320 11.18 -8.15 23.54
C TYR A 320 12.19 -7.04 23.26
N ASN A 321 13.17 -7.31 22.41
CA ASN A 321 14.09 -6.28 21.92
C ASN A 321 13.97 -6.20 20.40
N PRO A 322 13.37 -5.11 19.87
CA PRO A 322 13.11 -4.98 18.44
C PRO A 322 14.29 -4.40 17.66
N THR A 323 15.45 -4.24 18.30
CA THR A 323 16.63 -3.62 17.68
C THR A 323 17.90 -4.37 18.02
N HIS A 324 18.87 -4.30 17.12
CA HIS A 324 20.24 -4.76 17.31
C HIS A 324 21.16 -3.61 17.68
N LEU A 325 22.22 -3.92 18.42
CA LEU A 325 23.29 -2.99 18.80
C LEU A 325 22.73 -1.67 19.37
N PHE A 326 21.80 -1.76 20.34
CA PHE A 326 21.18 -0.62 21.03
C PHE A 326 20.48 0.40 20.12
N GLY A 327 19.81 -0.05 19.06
CA GLY A 327 19.02 0.81 18.19
C GLY A 327 19.69 1.19 16.87
N PHE A 328 20.91 0.72 16.60
CA PHE A 328 21.57 0.99 15.33
C PHE A 328 20.92 0.25 14.15
N PHE A 329 20.37 -0.93 14.37
CA PHE A 329 19.67 -1.72 13.35
C PHE A 329 18.34 -2.26 13.88
N SER A 330 17.35 -2.36 13.01
CA SER A 330 16.09 -3.04 13.31
C SER A 330 16.29 -4.56 13.41
N ALA A 331 15.61 -5.20 14.34
CA ALA A 331 15.53 -6.66 14.42
C ALA A 331 14.77 -7.29 13.23
N PHE A 332 14.01 -6.48 12.48
CA PHE A 332 13.21 -6.94 11.36
C PHE A 332 13.93 -6.71 10.02
N ASN A 333 14.24 -7.78 9.32
CA ASN A 333 14.83 -7.69 7.99
C ASN A 333 13.80 -7.12 7.00
N PRO A 334 14.04 -5.93 6.39
CA PRO A 334 13.09 -5.29 5.49
C PRO A 334 12.80 -6.08 4.22
N ASP A 335 13.65 -7.04 3.83
CA ASP A 335 13.42 -7.87 2.65
C ASP A 335 12.48 -9.06 2.93
N VAL A 336 12.27 -9.40 4.20
CA VAL A 336 11.32 -10.42 4.65
C VAL A 336 9.98 -9.81 5.05
N VAL A 337 9.95 -8.56 5.51
CA VAL A 337 8.73 -7.89 5.96
C VAL A 337 7.80 -7.61 4.79
N ARG A 338 6.50 -7.89 4.97
CA ARG A 338 5.41 -7.56 4.05
C ARG A 338 4.68 -6.29 4.45
N SER A 339 4.29 -6.19 5.72
CA SER A 339 3.50 -5.07 6.24
C SER A 339 3.80 -4.83 7.71
N VAL A 340 3.60 -3.60 8.12
CA VAL A 340 3.73 -3.14 9.50
C VAL A 340 2.50 -2.32 9.84
N GLU A 341 1.85 -2.66 10.95
CA GLU A 341 0.71 -1.92 11.49
C GLU A 341 1.02 -1.46 12.91
N LEU A 342 0.98 -0.14 13.13
CA LEU A 342 1.13 0.45 14.46
C LEU A 342 -0.22 0.94 14.96
N TYR A 343 -0.73 0.30 15.99
CA TYR A 343 -1.96 0.68 16.71
C TYR A 343 -1.61 1.59 17.88
N LYS A 344 -1.98 2.88 17.79
CA LYS A 344 -1.62 3.92 18.78
C LYS A 344 -2.76 4.32 19.69
N SER A 345 -4.01 3.97 19.40
CA SER A 345 -5.19 4.38 20.17
C SER A 345 -6.27 3.33 20.24
N VAL A 346 -6.85 2.93 19.13
CA VAL A 346 -7.89 1.91 19.10
C VAL A 346 -7.23 0.57 18.86
N ILE A 347 -6.73 -0.04 19.96
CA ILE A 347 -6.10 -1.37 19.90
C ILE A 347 -7.21 -2.40 19.74
N PRO A 348 -7.20 -3.26 18.71
CA PRO A 348 -8.16 -4.34 18.57
C PRO A 348 -8.16 -5.28 19.80
N GLU A 349 -9.31 -5.81 20.12
CA GLU A 349 -9.57 -6.71 21.27
C GLU A 349 -8.67 -7.94 21.31
N LYS A 350 -8.19 -8.39 20.17
CA LYS A 350 -7.28 -9.54 20.03
C LYS A 350 -5.88 -9.29 20.60
N TYR A 351 -5.52 -8.04 20.87
CA TYR A 351 -4.24 -7.68 21.46
C TYR A 351 -4.42 -7.26 22.92
N GLY A 352 -3.70 -7.91 23.81
CA GLY A 352 -3.71 -7.60 25.25
C GLY A 352 -2.29 -7.58 25.82
N GLY A 353 -2.20 -7.30 27.13
CA GLY A 353 -0.97 -7.41 27.92
C GLY A 353 -0.02 -6.21 27.82
N ARG A 354 -0.38 -5.14 27.11
CA ARG A 354 0.39 -3.88 27.04
C ARG A 354 -0.55 -2.68 27.03
N LEU A 355 -0.05 -1.51 27.46
CA LEU A 355 -0.87 -0.34 27.76
C LEU A 355 -0.80 0.77 26.72
N SER A 356 0.27 0.87 25.95
CA SER A 356 0.52 2.04 25.09
C SER A 356 0.19 1.77 23.62
N SER A 357 0.84 0.81 23.00
CA SER A 357 0.66 0.52 21.58
C SER A 357 0.90 -0.94 21.20
N VAL A 358 0.52 -1.28 19.97
CA VAL A 358 0.85 -2.59 19.37
C VAL A 358 1.52 -2.33 18.02
N LEU A 359 2.73 -2.85 17.85
CA LEU A 359 3.44 -2.91 16.57
C LEU A 359 3.32 -4.35 16.05
N ASP A 360 2.50 -4.56 15.02
CA ASP A 360 2.32 -5.86 14.38
C ASP A 360 3.11 -5.88 13.05
N VAL A 361 4.21 -6.62 13.04
CA VAL A 361 5.08 -6.83 11.88
C VAL A 361 4.80 -8.20 11.28
N ARG A 362 4.54 -8.23 9.98
CA ARG A 362 4.25 -9.48 9.28
C ARG A 362 5.24 -9.73 8.15
N SER A 363 5.71 -10.95 8.08
CA SER A 363 6.61 -11.38 7.01
C SER A 363 5.84 -11.72 5.73
N ARG A 364 6.60 -11.83 4.66
CA ARG A 364 6.18 -12.38 3.37
C ARG A 364 6.00 -13.89 3.48
N GLU A 365 5.17 -14.44 2.60
CA GLU A 365 4.90 -15.89 2.56
C GLU A 365 5.87 -16.66 1.64
N GLY A 366 6.73 -15.92 0.92
CA GLY A 366 7.63 -16.48 -0.08
C GLY A 366 6.97 -16.68 -1.45
N ASN A 367 7.82 -16.80 -2.47
CA ASN A 367 7.37 -16.90 -3.86
C ASN A 367 6.79 -18.29 -4.16
N SER A 368 5.52 -18.36 -4.57
CA SER A 368 4.85 -19.64 -4.91
C SER A 368 5.13 -20.13 -6.34
N LYS A 369 5.73 -19.28 -7.19
CA LYS A 369 5.89 -19.52 -8.62
C LYS A 369 7.29 -20.00 -9.00
N ARG A 370 8.33 -19.42 -8.40
CA ARG A 370 9.73 -19.71 -8.72
C ARG A 370 10.66 -19.52 -7.52
N LEU A 371 11.77 -20.21 -7.53
CA LEU A 371 12.88 -19.95 -6.61
C LEU A 371 13.49 -18.58 -6.94
N SER A 372 13.69 -17.77 -5.94
CA SER A 372 14.33 -16.46 -6.04
C SER A 372 15.13 -16.16 -4.79
N GLY A 373 16.08 -15.25 -4.90
CA GLY A 373 16.91 -14.83 -3.79
C GLY A 373 17.40 -13.41 -3.96
N THR A 374 17.70 -12.79 -2.85
CA THR A 374 18.29 -11.45 -2.78
C THR A 374 19.44 -11.51 -1.78
N GLY A 375 20.61 -11.04 -2.18
CA GLY A 375 21.79 -10.93 -1.33
C GLY A 375 22.37 -9.52 -1.35
N GLY A 376 23.02 -9.15 -0.28
CA GLY A 376 23.73 -7.87 -0.16
C GLY A 376 24.93 -8.01 0.76
N ILE A 377 26.05 -7.43 0.35
CA ILE A 377 27.25 -7.30 1.17
C ILE A 377 27.55 -5.81 1.28
N GLY A 378 27.44 -5.29 2.50
CA GLY A 378 27.75 -3.90 2.84
C GLY A 378 29.08 -3.80 3.59
N LEU A 379 29.41 -2.58 4.01
CA LEU A 379 30.63 -2.31 4.78
C LEU A 379 30.59 -2.96 6.17
N LEU A 380 29.43 -3.00 6.80
CA LEU A 380 29.24 -3.48 8.18
C LEU A 380 28.38 -4.74 8.27
N THR A 381 27.48 -4.96 7.31
CA THR A 381 26.49 -6.02 7.34
C THR A 381 26.47 -6.81 6.04
N SER A 382 26.15 -8.08 6.14
CA SER A 382 25.77 -8.92 5.01
C SER A 382 24.40 -9.54 5.25
N LYS A 383 23.66 -9.77 4.16
CA LYS A 383 22.35 -10.40 4.20
C LYS A 383 22.13 -11.33 3.01
N LEU A 384 21.32 -12.35 3.24
CA LEU A 384 20.87 -13.28 2.21
C LEU A 384 19.41 -13.63 2.50
N VAL A 385 18.58 -13.57 1.47
CA VAL A 385 17.19 -14.02 1.49
C VAL A 385 17.01 -15.02 0.36
N LEU A 386 16.47 -16.19 0.67
CA LEU A 386 16.08 -17.21 -0.30
C LEU A 386 14.60 -17.51 -0.12
N GLU A 387 13.86 -17.55 -1.22
CA GLU A 387 12.43 -17.83 -1.22
C GLU A 387 12.01 -18.64 -2.44
N GLY A 388 10.99 -19.47 -2.27
CA GLY A 388 10.49 -20.24 -3.40
C GLY A 388 9.47 -21.28 -3.01
N PRO A 389 8.92 -22.01 -4.01
CA PRO A 389 8.06 -23.14 -3.75
C PRO A 389 8.88 -24.41 -3.46
N ILE A 390 8.54 -25.10 -2.36
CA ILE A 390 8.91 -26.50 -2.16
C ILE A 390 7.97 -27.36 -3.01
N ILE A 391 6.67 -27.03 -2.97
CA ILE A 391 5.64 -27.61 -3.86
C ILE A 391 4.92 -26.45 -4.50
N LYS A 392 4.99 -26.33 -5.83
CA LYS A 392 4.41 -25.22 -6.58
C LYS A 392 2.95 -25.00 -6.21
N ASP A 393 2.60 -23.75 -5.90
CA ASP A 393 1.26 -23.28 -5.51
C ASP A 393 0.68 -23.96 -4.24
N LYS A 394 1.47 -24.74 -3.51
CA LYS A 394 1.05 -25.42 -2.27
C LYS A 394 1.93 -25.14 -1.08
N THR A 395 3.26 -25.26 -1.25
CA THR A 395 4.18 -25.10 -0.14
C THR A 395 5.26 -24.10 -0.52
N THR A 396 5.32 -22.99 0.19
CA THR A 396 6.32 -21.94 -0.01
C THR A 396 7.19 -21.79 1.23
N PHE A 397 8.39 -21.32 1.00
CA PHE A 397 9.30 -20.92 2.07
C PHE A 397 9.94 -19.56 1.75
N ILE A 398 10.29 -18.84 2.79
CA ILE A 398 11.24 -17.75 2.78
C ILE A 398 12.16 -17.93 4.00
N ILE A 399 13.44 -17.87 3.76
CA ILE A 399 14.48 -17.91 4.79
C ILE A 399 15.40 -16.72 4.57
N SER A 400 15.75 -16.05 5.64
CA SER A 400 16.73 -14.98 5.60
C SER A 400 17.77 -15.12 6.70
N GLY A 401 18.95 -14.60 6.42
CA GLY A 401 20.00 -14.45 7.41
C GLY A 401 20.69 -13.11 7.24
N ARG A 402 20.99 -12.44 8.35
CA ARG A 402 21.82 -11.25 8.40
C ARG A 402 22.93 -11.43 9.45
N SER A 403 24.07 -10.82 9.18
CA SER A 403 25.16 -10.78 10.17
C SER A 403 25.96 -9.49 9.99
N THR A 404 26.43 -8.95 11.10
CA THR A 404 27.43 -7.87 11.11
C THR A 404 28.82 -8.44 11.36
N TYR A 405 29.81 -7.77 10.78
CA TYR A 405 31.24 -8.04 10.97
C TYR A 405 32.00 -6.75 11.24
N SER A 406 31.40 -5.86 12.05
CA SER A 406 31.95 -4.52 12.34
C SER A 406 33.19 -4.52 13.25
N ASP A 407 33.54 -5.64 13.90
CA ASP A 407 34.72 -5.75 14.79
C ASP A 407 36.02 -5.33 14.12
N TRP A 408 36.18 -5.62 12.81
CA TRP A 408 37.39 -5.23 12.07
C TRP A 408 37.53 -3.71 11.91
N LEU A 409 36.40 -3.00 11.80
CA LEU A 409 36.37 -1.55 11.67
C LEU A 409 36.70 -0.89 13.01
N LEU A 410 36.10 -1.39 14.11
CA LEU A 410 36.37 -0.89 15.46
C LEU A 410 37.85 -1.00 15.81
N LYS A 411 38.50 -2.11 15.51
CA LYS A 411 39.93 -2.33 15.73
C LYS A 411 40.85 -1.47 14.87
N ARG A 412 40.34 -0.79 13.84
CA ARG A 412 41.12 0.12 12.97
C ARG A 412 40.94 1.59 13.30
N ILE A 413 40.04 1.92 14.22
CA ILE A 413 39.91 3.29 14.71
C ILE A 413 41.14 3.59 15.57
N PRO A 414 41.93 4.64 15.26
CA PRO A 414 43.10 4.96 16.03
C PRO A 414 42.75 5.31 17.48
N GLY A 415 43.45 4.70 18.42
CA GLY A 415 43.31 4.92 19.87
C GLY A 415 43.03 3.62 20.62
N SER A 416 43.72 3.39 21.72
CA SER A 416 43.61 2.20 22.58
C SER A 416 42.18 1.98 23.15
N ALA A 417 41.32 2.98 23.03
CA ALA A 417 39.95 2.95 23.51
C ALA A 417 39.08 1.90 22.79
N TYR A 418 39.46 1.46 21.57
CA TYR A 418 38.63 0.54 20.76
C TYR A 418 39.25 -0.84 20.51
N ASP A 419 40.50 -1.08 21.00
CA ASP A 419 41.26 -2.30 20.71
C ASP A 419 40.54 -3.59 21.16
N ASN A 420 39.82 -3.53 22.29
CA ASN A 420 39.08 -4.65 22.85
C ASN A 420 37.54 -4.51 22.66
N SER A 421 37.12 -3.71 21.68
CA SER A 421 35.70 -3.52 21.40
C SER A 421 35.15 -4.63 20.48
N GLU A 422 33.91 -5.03 20.75
CA GLU A 422 33.13 -5.97 19.97
C GLU A 422 31.76 -5.36 19.66
N ALA A 423 31.31 -5.42 18.41
CA ALA A 423 29.96 -5.04 18.04
C ALA A 423 29.48 -5.93 16.90
N GLY A 424 28.53 -6.78 17.18
CA GLY A 424 28.03 -7.70 16.18
C GLY A 424 26.66 -8.25 16.52
N PHE A 425 25.88 -8.51 15.50
CA PHE A 425 24.65 -9.27 15.61
C PHE A 425 24.54 -10.29 14.47
N SER A 426 23.72 -11.29 14.68
CA SER A 426 23.24 -12.19 13.63
C SER A 426 21.79 -12.51 13.88
N ASP A 427 21.01 -12.58 12.81
CA ASP A 427 19.63 -13.03 12.86
C ASP A 427 19.29 -13.98 11.70
N VAL A 428 18.27 -14.81 11.94
CA VAL A 428 17.71 -15.75 10.97
C VAL A 428 16.19 -15.72 11.09
N ASP A 429 15.52 -15.56 9.97
CA ASP A 429 14.07 -15.67 9.84
C ASP A 429 13.72 -16.88 8.98
N LEU A 430 12.66 -17.58 9.36
CA LEU A 430 12.06 -18.64 8.56
C LEU A 430 10.54 -18.48 8.57
N ASN A 431 9.94 -18.47 7.39
CA ASN A 431 8.51 -18.62 7.23
C ASN A 431 8.22 -19.72 6.20
N LEU A 432 7.38 -20.68 6.58
CA LEU A 432 6.96 -21.77 5.73
C LEU A 432 5.43 -21.82 5.72
N VAL A 433 4.85 -21.79 4.54
CA VAL A 433 3.40 -21.85 4.34
C VAL A 433 3.05 -23.10 3.56
N HIS A 434 2.10 -23.89 4.07
CA HIS A 434 1.60 -25.09 3.41
C HIS A 434 0.08 -25.04 3.29
N THR A 435 -0.42 -24.99 2.05
CA THR A 435 -1.84 -25.09 1.73
C THR A 435 -2.23 -26.55 1.53
N ILE A 436 -2.80 -27.17 2.59
CA ILE A 436 -3.25 -28.56 2.55
C ILE A 436 -4.38 -28.72 1.50
N ASN A 437 -5.38 -27.82 1.58
CA ASN A 437 -6.50 -27.74 0.65
C ASN A 437 -7.12 -26.34 0.69
N SER A 438 -8.19 -26.13 -0.07
CA SER A 438 -8.87 -24.83 -0.15
C SER A 438 -9.49 -24.33 1.16
N ARG A 439 -9.52 -25.15 2.23
CA ARG A 439 -10.06 -24.79 3.56
C ARG A 439 -9.00 -24.79 4.64
N ASN A 440 -7.87 -25.44 4.43
CA ASN A 440 -6.84 -25.63 5.45
C ASN A 440 -5.49 -25.13 4.98
N SER A 441 -4.86 -24.28 5.76
CA SER A 441 -3.50 -23.80 5.57
C SER A 441 -2.72 -23.83 6.89
N LEU A 442 -1.47 -24.25 6.82
CA LEU A 442 -0.53 -24.27 7.94
C LEU A 442 0.56 -23.23 7.68
N TYR A 443 0.96 -22.54 8.74
CA TYR A 443 2.05 -21.57 8.75
C TYR A 443 3.01 -21.93 9.86
N LEU A 444 4.30 -22.01 9.56
CA LEU A 444 5.37 -22.16 10.52
C LEU A 444 6.26 -20.92 10.42
N ASN A 445 6.44 -20.23 11.54
CA ASN A 445 7.33 -19.08 11.61
C ASN A 445 8.38 -19.32 12.69
N ALA A 446 9.61 -18.92 12.43
CA ALA A 446 10.68 -18.94 13.42
C ALA A 446 11.56 -17.70 13.23
N TYR A 447 12.02 -17.16 14.33
CA TYR A 447 12.95 -16.04 14.40
C TYR A 447 13.99 -16.33 15.48
N TRP A 448 15.24 -16.18 15.12
CA TRP A 448 16.38 -16.30 16.02
C TRP A 448 17.31 -15.11 15.85
N SER A 449 17.73 -14.50 16.96
CA SER A 449 18.73 -13.44 16.94
C SER A 449 19.70 -13.54 18.10
N THR A 450 20.89 -12.99 17.90
CA THR A 450 21.92 -12.83 18.92
C THR A 450 22.71 -11.55 18.68
N ASP A 451 22.97 -10.83 19.75
CA ASP A 451 23.75 -9.60 19.78
C ASP A 451 24.89 -9.71 20.76
N ARG A 452 26.02 -9.10 20.41
CA ARG A 452 27.18 -8.92 21.28
C ARG A 452 27.67 -7.48 21.14
N PHE A 453 27.85 -6.83 22.27
CA PHE A 453 28.42 -5.49 22.31
C PHE A 453 29.32 -5.31 23.51
N ARG A 454 30.51 -4.78 23.28
CA ARG A 454 31.47 -4.36 24.29
C ARG A 454 32.24 -3.17 23.75
N LEU A 455 32.39 -2.15 24.54
CA LEU A 455 33.23 -1.00 24.21
C LEU A 455 34.42 -0.97 25.19
N ASN A 456 35.63 -0.93 24.65
CA ASN A 456 36.87 -0.72 25.40
C ASN A 456 37.06 -1.60 26.65
N SER A 457 36.97 -2.93 26.50
CA SER A 457 37.16 -3.90 27.61
C SER A 457 36.24 -3.72 28.81
N ASP A 458 35.23 -2.87 28.68
CA ASP A 458 34.18 -2.67 29.69
C ASP A 458 33.20 -3.84 29.68
N SER A 459 31.99 -3.60 30.09
CA SER A 459 30.95 -4.60 30.19
C SER A 459 30.57 -5.22 28.84
N LEU A 460 30.48 -6.53 28.79
CA LEU A 460 30.01 -7.29 27.65
C LEU A 460 28.49 -7.50 27.75
N TYR A 461 27.77 -6.94 26.80
CA TYR A 461 26.31 -7.09 26.63
C TYR A 461 26.06 -8.24 25.64
N LYS A 462 25.22 -9.18 26.02
CA LYS A 462 24.71 -10.26 25.14
C LYS A 462 23.20 -10.34 25.29
N TYR A 463 22.48 -10.32 24.19
CA TYR A 463 21.04 -10.53 24.20
C TYR A 463 20.55 -11.15 22.90
N GLY A 464 19.34 -11.67 22.91
CA GLY A 464 18.74 -12.24 21.71
C GLY A 464 17.37 -12.81 21.94
N ASN A 465 16.62 -12.94 20.85
CA ASN A 465 15.30 -13.51 20.79
C ASN A 465 15.36 -14.90 20.11
N GLN A 466 14.54 -15.83 20.58
CA GLN A 466 14.31 -17.15 19.98
C GLN A 466 12.80 -17.39 20.00
N ASN A 467 12.18 -17.31 18.85
CA ASN A 467 10.73 -17.32 18.72
C ASN A 467 10.32 -18.34 17.67
N MET A 468 9.24 -19.08 17.94
CA MET A 468 8.68 -20.03 16.98
C MET A 468 7.17 -20.12 17.19
N ASN A 469 6.39 -20.15 16.11
CA ASN A 469 4.99 -20.51 16.16
C ASN A 469 4.54 -21.36 14.98
N ILE A 470 3.46 -22.10 15.22
CA ILE A 470 2.70 -22.79 14.20
C ILE A 470 1.26 -22.27 14.23
N LYS A 471 0.70 -22.01 13.05
CA LYS A 471 -0.69 -21.55 12.91
C LYS A 471 -1.42 -22.48 11.97
N TRP A 472 -2.63 -22.83 12.35
CA TRP A 472 -3.56 -23.56 11.49
C TRP A 472 -4.77 -22.67 11.20
N LYS A 473 -4.93 -22.28 9.93
CA LYS A 473 -6.12 -21.59 9.44
C LYS A 473 -7.10 -22.59 8.86
N HIS A 474 -8.34 -22.59 9.40
CA HIS A 474 -9.42 -23.42 8.90
C HIS A 474 -10.63 -22.57 8.48
N ILE A 475 -11.16 -22.81 7.27
CA ILE A 475 -12.38 -22.18 6.75
C ILE A 475 -13.55 -23.14 6.95
N PHE A 476 -14.36 -22.89 7.98
CA PHE A 476 -15.54 -23.70 8.30
C PHE A 476 -16.64 -23.51 7.26
N SER A 477 -16.87 -22.25 6.85
CA SER A 477 -17.86 -21.90 5.83
C SER A 477 -17.42 -20.66 5.05
N ASN A 478 -18.16 -20.28 4.01
CA ASN A 478 -17.88 -19.07 3.23
C ASN A 478 -17.88 -17.77 4.06
N LYS A 479 -18.47 -17.80 5.27
CA LYS A 479 -18.58 -16.63 6.15
C LYS A 479 -17.86 -16.79 7.48
N PHE A 480 -17.28 -17.96 7.76
CA PHE A 480 -16.70 -18.26 9.05
C PHE A 480 -15.38 -19.02 8.89
N TYR A 481 -14.33 -18.47 9.47
CA TYR A 481 -13.03 -19.12 9.58
C TYR A 481 -12.40 -18.90 10.96
N GLY A 482 -11.43 -19.73 11.31
CA GLY A 482 -10.65 -19.62 12.51
C GLY A 482 -9.15 -19.85 12.25
N VAL A 483 -8.34 -19.31 13.14
CA VAL A 483 -6.89 -19.51 13.17
C VAL A 483 -6.50 -19.93 14.58
N ILE A 484 -5.89 -21.09 14.69
CA ILE A 484 -5.33 -21.59 15.95
C ILE A 484 -3.81 -21.42 15.86
N THR A 485 -3.23 -20.77 16.86
CA THR A 485 -1.79 -20.48 16.95
C THR A 485 -1.25 -21.08 18.25
N ALA A 486 -0.15 -21.81 18.13
CA ALA A 486 0.65 -22.26 19.27
C ALA A 486 2.08 -21.77 19.05
N GLY A 487 2.69 -21.12 20.03
CA GLY A 487 4.01 -20.54 19.90
C GLY A 487 4.80 -20.51 21.21
N ALA A 488 6.11 -20.39 21.08
CA ALA A 488 7.04 -20.19 22.16
C ALA A 488 7.96 -19.02 21.84
N ASP A 489 8.14 -18.13 22.80
CA ASP A 489 9.04 -16.98 22.71
C ASP A 489 10.01 -17.01 23.89
N ASP A 490 11.30 -16.82 23.59
CA ASP A 490 12.38 -16.83 24.57
C ASP A 490 13.31 -15.64 24.33
N TYR A 491 13.45 -14.79 25.31
CA TYR A 491 14.39 -13.67 25.29
C TYR A 491 15.42 -13.83 26.40
N LYS A 492 16.69 -13.67 26.04
CA LYS A 492 17.82 -13.74 26.98
C LYS A 492 18.60 -12.44 26.94
N TYR A 493 19.02 -12.02 28.12
CA TYR A 493 19.90 -10.88 28.31
C TYR A 493 20.98 -11.22 29.32
N ALA A 494 22.21 -10.84 29.04
CA ALA A 494 23.33 -10.98 29.96
C ALA A 494 24.27 -9.76 29.84
N LEU A 495 24.66 -9.23 30.98
CA LEU A 495 25.65 -8.20 31.14
C LEU A 495 26.75 -8.74 32.05
N SER A 496 28.00 -8.72 31.60
CA SER A 496 29.13 -9.21 32.41
C SER A 496 30.34 -8.30 32.24
N SER A 497 31.05 -8.07 33.34
CA SER A 497 32.35 -7.42 33.35
C SER A 497 33.35 -8.30 34.07
N SER A 498 34.52 -8.48 33.48
CA SER A 498 35.64 -9.22 34.05
C SER A 498 36.95 -8.44 33.92
N ALA A 499 36.89 -7.15 33.58
CA ALA A 499 38.07 -6.31 33.38
C ALA A 499 38.91 -6.15 34.65
N ILE A 500 38.25 -6.13 35.81
CA ILE A 500 38.90 -6.08 37.14
C ILE A 500 38.36 -7.26 37.94
N VAL A 501 39.27 -8.18 38.33
CA VAL A 501 38.90 -9.44 38.99
C VAL A 501 38.11 -9.21 40.29
N THR A 502 38.45 -8.19 41.06
CA THR A 502 37.79 -7.83 42.31
C THR A 502 36.40 -7.22 42.13
N ASN A 503 36.10 -6.72 40.92
CA ASN A 503 34.81 -6.11 40.57
C ASN A 503 34.09 -6.88 39.47
N ALA A 504 34.47 -8.13 39.23
CA ALA A 504 33.82 -8.97 38.23
C ALA A 504 32.37 -9.26 38.64
N TYR A 505 31.45 -9.05 37.69
CA TYR A 505 30.02 -9.32 37.89
C TYR A 505 29.36 -9.90 36.64
N ARG A 506 28.25 -10.58 36.88
CA ARG A 506 27.35 -11.02 35.82
C ARG A 506 25.90 -10.81 36.26
N LEU A 507 25.17 -10.05 35.47
CA LEU A 507 23.72 -9.89 35.55
C LEU A 507 23.08 -10.59 34.36
N SER A 508 22.11 -11.44 34.60
CA SER A 508 21.37 -12.11 33.50
C SER A 508 19.93 -12.32 33.86
N PHE A 509 19.07 -12.22 32.88
CA PHE A 509 17.67 -12.59 32.99
C PHE A 509 17.17 -13.25 31.71
N ARG A 510 16.06 -13.98 31.84
CA ARG A 510 15.41 -14.68 30.76
C ARG A 510 13.91 -14.48 30.88
N ILE A 511 13.24 -14.28 29.76
CA ILE A 511 11.79 -14.25 29.65
C ILE A 511 11.41 -15.36 28.68
N SER A 512 10.69 -16.36 29.16
CA SER A 512 10.19 -17.47 28.33
C SER A 512 8.70 -17.53 28.45
N GLN A 513 8.00 -17.65 27.32
CA GLN A 513 6.54 -17.77 27.32
C GLN A 513 6.05 -18.78 26.29
N LEU A 514 4.95 -19.44 26.62
CA LEU A 514 4.16 -20.23 25.69
C LEU A 514 2.86 -19.48 25.39
N ASN A 515 2.52 -19.40 24.12
CA ASN A 515 1.35 -18.69 23.63
C ASN A 515 0.40 -19.68 22.96
N LEU A 516 -0.84 -19.76 23.45
CA LEU A 516 -1.93 -20.48 22.80
C LEU A 516 -3.03 -19.49 22.46
N ARG A 517 -3.44 -19.46 21.19
CA ARG A 517 -4.42 -18.50 20.73
C ARG A 517 -5.36 -19.12 19.70
N SER A 518 -6.63 -18.78 19.82
CA SER A 518 -7.67 -19.16 18.87
C SER A 518 -8.45 -17.92 18.48
N ASP A 519 -8.34 -17.50 17.24
CA ASP A 519 -9.04 -16.34 16.69
C ASP A 519 -10.08 -16.81 15.67
N PHE A 520 -11.28 -16.27 15.77
CA PHE A 520 -12.38 -16.57 14.85
C PHE A 520 -12.89 -15.28 14.21
N ALA A 521 -13.24 -15.35 12.94
CA ALA A 521 -13.87 -14.27 12.19
C ALA A 521 -15.15 -14.77 11.52
N TRP A 522 -16.28 -14.12 11.84
CA TRP A 522 -17.58 -14.46 11.32
C TRP A 522 -18.22 -13.25 10.61
N THR A 523 -18.30 -13.31 9.31
CA THR A 523 -19.00 -12.34 8.47
C THR A 523 -20.52 -12.64 8.53
N LEU A 524 -21.22 -12.04 9.49
CA LEU A 524 -22.66 -12.20 9.64
C LEU A 524 -23.40 -11.72 8.39
N ASN A 525 -23.05 -10.51 7.95
CA ASN A 525 -23.52 -9.89 6.72
C ASN A 525 -22.53 -8.82 6.25
N ASN A 526 -22.87 -8.11 5.18
CA ASN A 526 -21.99 -7.11 4.58
C ASN A 526 -21.68 -5.90 5.49
N LYS A 527 -22.43 -5.71 6.57
CA LYS A 527 -22.26 -4.59 7.51
C LYS A 527 -21.62 -5.02 8.83
N HIS A 528 -21.67 -6.33 9.14
CA HIS A 528 -21.25 -6.85 10.44
C HIS A 528 -20.25 -7.99 10.27
N LEU A 529 -19.03 -7.75 10.72
CA LEU A 529 -17.97 -8.72 10.91
C LEU A 529 -17.77 -8.88 12.43
N LEU A 530 -17.93 -10.10 12.95
CA LEU A 530 -17.68 -10.44 14.33
C LEU A 530 -16.33 -11.14 14.44
N GLY A 531 -15.41 -10.54 15.20
CA GLY A 531 -14.15 -11.16 15.62
C GLY A 531 -14.26 -11.58 17.09
N PHE A 532 -13.83 -12.79 17.42
CA PHE A 532 -13.77 -13.28 18.79
C PHE A 532 -12.69 -14.34 18.94
N GLY A 533 -12.23 -14.56 20.17
CA GLY A 533 -11.19 -15.53 20.38
C GLY A 533 -10.80 -15.69 21.85
N VAL A 534 -9.84 -16.56 22.08
CA VAL A 534 -9.25 -16.81 23.40
C VAL A 534 -7.74 -16.87 23.26
N THR A 535 -7.03 -16.22 24.18
CA THR A 535 -5.56 -16.22 24.24
C THR A 535 -5.11 -16.60 25.65
N GLY A 536 -4.20 -17.56 25.74
CA GLY A 536 -3.47 -17.90 26.95
C GLY A 536 -1.98 -17.65 26.75
N VAL A 537 -1.37 -16.96 27.71
CA VAL A 537 0.08 -16.74 27.77
C VAL A 537 0.58 -17.31 29.08
N PHE A 538 1.55 -18.21 29.01
CA PHE A 538 2.14 -18.91 30.17
C PHE A 538 3.63 -18.56 30.22
N TYR A 539 4.07 -17.98 31.33
CA TYR A 539 5.46 -17.59 31.59
C TYR A 539 6.22 -18.64 32.37
#